data_4d6cc570ee147af3ba4b654176dae714
#
_entry.id   4d6cc570ee147af3ba4b654176dae714
#
_cell.length_a   1.000
_cell.length_b   1.000
_cell.length_c   1.000
_cell.angle_alpha   90.00
_cell.angle_beta   90.00
_cell.angle_gamma   90.00
#
_symmetry.space_group_name_H-M   'P 1'
#
loop_
_entity.id
_entity.type
_entity.pdbx_description
1 polymer ?
#
loop_
_entity_poly.entity_id
_entity_poly.type
_entity_poly.pdbx_seq_one_letter_code
_entity_poly.pdbx_strand_id
1 'polypeptide(L)'
;MRLSNYKLIISDLDGTLVAYSANEVSPLICSAVRALNRDGFHFTIATGRSWAKTKAIAGKLGVTTPVIVQAGALIIDPLTEATLRIQPLRPEIELQLREILQVSGVDQFCLCESGVYYATQITTRGGDWLYNFGEACSLVKEWTHQSPEAIKHLFIGSEVELRHLGRKISEQIFPVPNLTLWPPDDQSTDWFLEVFDPLASKGQALQWLAGRLGVKLSEVVAFGDSSNDLDMLRLAGAGVAITGSANEVLAAANFVTAGPEEEGIVKFLAEMAGSDQRLSLGGHGVA
;
A
#
# COMPACT_ATOMS: atom_id res chain seq x y z
N MET A 1 -5.33 -24.69 10.38
CA MET A 1 -5.17 -23.38 11.04
C MET A 1 -6.56 -22.90 11.43
N ARG A 2 -6.76 -22.24 12.59
CA ARG A 2 -8.09 -21.78 13.04
C ARG A 2 -8.14 -20.27 13.04
N LEU A 3 -9.20 -19.69 12.49
CA LEU A 3 -9.37 -18.23 12.42
C LEU A 3 -9.43 -17.60 13.83
N SER A 4 -9.97 -18.29 14.82
CA SER A 4 -10.03 -17.85 16.23
C SER A 4 -8.67 -17.58 16.92
N ASN A 5 -7.56 -18.04 16.31
CA ASN A 5 -6.21 -17.72 16.81
C ASN A 5 -5.73 -16.32 16.38
N TYR A 6 -6.47 -15.66 15.52
CA TYR A 6 -6.12 -14.37 14.95
C TYR A 6 -7.10 -13.29 15.40
N LYS A 7 -6.70 -12.03 15.30
CA LYS A 7 -7.49 -10.87 15.70
C LYS A 7 -7.51 -9.76 14.65
N LEU A 8 -6.47 -9.71 13.82
CA LEU A 8 -6.33 -8.70 12.77
C LEU A 8 -6.12 -9.41 11.43
N ILE A 9 -6.92 -9.04 10.45
CA ILE A 9 -6.77 -9.41 9.05
C ILE A 9 -6.38 -8.14 8.30
N ILE A 10 -5.26 -8.17 7.59
CA ILE A 10 -4.78 -7.06 6.78
C ILE A 10 -4.54 -7.54 5.36
N SER A 11 -4.98 -6.77 4.39
CA SER A 11 -4.83 -7.12 2.97
C SER A 11 -4.22 -5.96 2.19
N ASP A 12 -3.30 -6.27 1.29
CA ASP A 12 -3.04 -5.40 0.17
C ASP A 12 -4.31 -5.24 -0.68
N LEU A 13 -4.32 -4.25 -1.55
CA LEU A 13 -5.48 -3.91 -2.37
C LEU A 13 -5.34 -4.45 -3.79
N ASP A 14 -4.38 -3.94 -4.55
CA ASP A 14 -4.22 -4.20 -5.98
C ASP A 14 -3.57 -5.56 -6.26
N GLY A 15 -4.24 -6.43 -7.01
CA GLY A 15 -3.77 -7.80 -7.24
C GLY A 15 -4.08 -8.76 -6.09
N THR A 16 -4.52 -8.26 -4.94
CA THR A 16 -4.79 -9.04 -3.73
C THR A 16 -6.28 -9.04 -3.36
N LEU A 17 -6.84 -7.88 -3.01
CA LEU A 17 -8.24 -7.71 -2.64
C LEU A 17 -9.13 -7.36 -3.86
N VAL A 18 -8.57 -6.64 -4.81
CA VAL A 18 -9.17 -6.28 -6.09
C VAL A 18 -8.21 -6.62 -7.23
N ALA A 19 -8.75 -6.93 -8.41
CA ALA A 19 -7.93 -7.10 -9.60
C ALA A 19 -7.17 -5.80 -9.92
N TYR A 20 -6.00 -5.92 -10.54
CA TYR A 20 -5.27 -4.75 -11.02
C TYR A 20 -6.17 -3.87 -11.88
N SER A 21 -6.06 -2.56 -11.71
CA SER A 21 -6.88 -1.56 -12.38
C SER A 21 -8.38 -1.57 -12.04
N ALA A 22 -8.86 -2.47 -11.17
CA ALA A 22 -10.24 -2.46 -10.70
C ALA A 22 -10.41 -1.50 -9.51
N ASN A 23 -11.56 -0.82 -9.49
CA ASN A 23 -11.98 0.04 -8.37
C ASN A 23 -13.19 -0.53 -7.62
N GLU A 24 -13.51 -1.80 -7.88
CA GLU A 24 -14.67 -2.44 -7.30
C GLU A 24 -14.25 -3.69 -6.51
N VAL A 25 -14.81 -3.80 -5.32
CA VAL A 25 -14.72 -4.99 -4.48
C VAL A 25 -15.94 -5.86 -4.70
N SER A 26 -15.75 -7.17 -4.68
CA SER A 26 -16.88 -8.09 -4.87
C SER A 26 -17.88 -8.00 -3.70
N PRO A 27 -19.16 -8.29 -3.95
CA PRO A 27 -20.16 -8.36 -2.87
C PRO A 27 -19.81 -9.42 -1.82
N LEU A 28 -19.11 -10.48 -2.22
CA LEU A 28 -18.75 -11.59 -1.35
C LEU A 28 -17.70 -11.17 -0.32
N ILE A 29 -16.63 -10.47 -0.77
CA ILE A 29 -15.63 -9.95 0.17
C ILE A 29 -16.22 -8.88 1.10
N CYS A 30 -17.13 -8.02 0.60
CA CYS A 30 -17.83 -7.05 1.44
C CYS A 30 -18.64 -7.75 2.55
N SER A 31 -19.31 -8.84 2.22
CA SER A 31 -20.08 -9.64 3.18
C SER A 31 -19.18 -10.32 4.20
N ALA A 32 -18.04 -10.87 3.76
CA ALA A 32 -17.05 -11.50 4.62
C ALA A 32 -16.44 -10.50 5.62
N VAL A 33 -16.04 -9.32 5.16
CA VAL A 33 -15.47 -8.26 6.04
C VAL A 33 -16.49 -7.81 7.08
N ARG A 34 -17.76 -7.63 6.70
CA ARG A 34 -18.83 -7.29 7.65
C ARG A 34 -19.07 -8.38 8.68
N ALA A 35 -18.96 -9.66 8.28
CA ALA A 35 -19.06 -10.78 9.20
C ALA A 35 -17.89 -10.78 10.19
N LEU A 36 -16.65 -10.62 9.71
CA LEU A 36 -15.46 -10.51 10.55
C LEU A 36 -15.60 -9.38 11.59
N ASN A 37 -16.02 -8.19 11.16
CA ASN A 37 -16.21 -7.05 12.06
C ASN A 37 -17.26 -7.34 13.15
N ARG A 38 -18.38 -8.01 12.80
CA ARG A 38 -19.42 -8.42 13.78
C ARG A 38 -18.89 -9.44 14.77
N ASP A 39 -18.01 -10.33 14.33
CA ASP A 39 -17.43 -11.39 15.17
C ASP A 39 -16.22 -10.88 15.98
N GLY A 40 -15.93 -9.57 15.94
CA GLY A 40 -14.90 -8.90 16.75
C GLY A 40 -13.49 -8.95 16.17
N PHE A 41 -13.33 -9.35 14.91
CA PHE A 41 -12.06 -9.24 14.19
C PHE A 41 -11.85 -7.80 13.70
N HIS A 42 -10.60 -7.37 13.67
CA HIS A 42 -10.19 -6.19 12.94
C HIS A 42 -9.89 -6.58 11.48
N PHE A 43 -10.46 -5.84 10.53
CA PHE A 43 -10.09 -5.93 9.12
C PHE A 43 -9.59 -4.59 8.64
N THR A 44 -8.48 -4.56 7.88
CA THR A 44 -7.94 -3.34 7.30
C THR A 44 -7.21 -3.59 5.97
N ILE A 45 -6.85 -2.48 5.32
CA ILE A 45 -6.13 -2.44 4.04
C ILE A 45 -4.75 -1.84 4.26
N ALA A 46 -3.74 -2.35 3.53
CA ALA A 46 -2.41 -1.77 3.40
C ALA A 46 -2.05 -1.62 1.92
N THR A 47 -2.04 -0.39 1.40
CA THR A 47 -1.90 -0.13 -0.04
C THR A 47 -0.88 0.96 -0.37
N GLY A 48 -0.33 0.92 -1.58
CA GLY A 48 0.45 2.02 -2.17
C GLY A 48 -0.40 3.23 -2.55
N ARG A 49 -1.72 3.04 -2.73
CA ARG A 49 -2.65 4.12 -3.12
C ARG A 49 -2.72 5.22 -2.05
N SER A 50 -3.13 6.43 -2.47
CA SER A 50 -3.50 7.51 -1.56
C SER A 50 -4.82 7.23 -0.84
N TRP A 51 -5.08 7.94 0.28
CA TRP A 51 -6.37 7.84 0.97
C TRP A 51 -7.54 8.21 0.06
N ALA A 52 -7.40 9.26 -0.73
CA ALA A 52 -8.44 9.71 -1.67
C ALA A 52 -8.89 8.59 -2.62
N LYS A 53 -7.95 7.74 -3.09
CA LYS A 53 -8.24 6.59 -3.97
C LYS A 53 -8.71 5.35 -3.21
N THR A 54 -8.41 5.24 -1.92
CA THR A 54 -8.75 4.07 -1.09
C THR A 54 -10.06 4.22 -0.35
N LYS A 55 -10.45 5.46 -0.03
CA LYS A 55 -11.60 5.81 0.81
C LYS A 55 -12.91 5.15 0.36
N ALA A 56 -13.23 5.19 -0.93
CA ALA A 56 -14.46 4.60 -1.45
C ALA A 56 -14.51 3.08 -1.29
N ILE A 57 -13.38 2.41 -1.48
CA ILE A 57 -13.23 0.95 -1.31
C ILE A 57 -13.35 0.59 0.17
N ALA A 58 -12.63 1.29 1.06
CA ALA A 58 -12.72 1.09 2.50
C ALA A 58 -14.15 1.26 3.03
N GLY A 59 -14.87 2.26 2.52
CA GLY A 59 -16.29 2.49 2.84
C GLY A 59 -17.20 1.36 2.36
N LYS A 60 -17.05 0.89 1.11
CA LYS A 60 -17.82 -0.26 0.57
C LYS A 60 -17.61 -1.54 1.39
N LEU A 61 -16.38 -1.79 1.83
CA LEU A 61 -16.01 -2.92 2.69
C LEU A 61 -16.54 -2.78 4.12
N GLY A 62 -16.81 -1.56 4.57
CA GLY A 62 -17.17 -1.29 5.96
C GLY A 62 -15.96 -1.37 6.90
N VAL A 63 -14.78 -0.95 6.43
CA VAL A 63 -13.56 -0.92 7.23
C VAL A 63 -13.69 0.16 8.31
N THR A 64 -13.48 -0.24 9.58
CA THR A 64 -13.47 0.66 10.74
C THR A 64 -12.10 0.72 11.42
N THR A 65 -11.24 -0.23 11.12
CA THR A 65 -9.85 -0.28 11.59
C THR A 65 -9.01 0.72 10.76
N PRO A 66 -8.03 1.42 11.36
CA PRO A 66 -7.18 2.36 10.61
C PRO A 66 -6.54 1.72 9.39
N VAL A 67 -6.52 2.48 8.29
CA VAL A 67 -6.07 2.05 6.96
C VAL A 67 -4.65 2.53 6.73
N ILE A 68 -3.80 1.64 6.22
CA ILE A 68 -2.42 1.93 5.82
C ILE A 68 -2.42 2.31 4.35
N VAL A 69 -1.94 3.52 4.04
CA VAL A 69 -1.87 4.06 2.67
C VAL A 69 -0.46 4.58 2.37
N GLN A 70 -0.20 4.96 1.12
CA GLN A 70 1.12 5.43 0.66
C GLN A 70 2.23 4.45 1.08
N ALA A 71 2.04 3.15 0.80
CA ALA A 71 2.98 2.07 1.09
C ALA A 71 3.46 2.00 2.57
N GLY A 72 2.66 2.50 3.51
CA GLY A 72 2.99 2.52 4.94
C GLY A 72 3.48 3.86 5.47
N ALA A 73 3.62 4.87 4.61
CA ALA A 73 4.01 6.22 5.03
C ALA A 73 2.91 6.93 5.81
N LEU A 74 1.64 6.58 5.57
CA LEU A 74 0.49 7.16 6.28
C LEU A 74 -0.43 6.07 6.85
N ILE A 75 -0.99 6.34 8.04
CA ILE A 75 -2.08 5.56 8.62
C ILE A 75 -3.23 6.51 8.92
N ILE A 76 -4.40 6.22 8.35
CA ILE A 76 -5.59 7.06 8.39
C ILE A 76 -6.70 6.36 9.16
N ASP A 77 -7.39 7.08 10.02
CA ASP A 77 -8.65 6.65 10.61
C ASP A 77 -9.76 6.76 9.56
N PRO A 78 -10.38 5.65 9.11
CA PRO A 78 -11.36 5.69 8.03
C PRO A 78 -12.69 6.36 8.43
N LEU A 79 -12.96 6.53 9.72
CA LEU A 79 -14.21 7.11 10.23
C LEU A 79 -14.11 8.64 10.37
N THR A 80 -12.96 9.13 10.80
CA THR A 80 -12.73 10.57 11.06
C THR A 80 -11.87 11.22 9.98
N GLU A 81 -11.23 10.42 9.13
CA GLU A 81 -10.23 10.81 8.13
C GLU A 81 -8.99 11.46 8.75
N ALA A 82 -8.81 11.34 10.05
CA ALA A 82 -7.64 11.86 10.72
C ALA A 82 -6.40 11.01 10.40
N THR A 83 -5.29 11.68 10.14
CA THR A 83 -3.98 11.04 10.04
C THR A 83 -3.51 10.64 11.45
N LEU A 84 -3.36 9.34 11.68
CA LEU A 84 -2.93 8.79 12.97
C LEU A 84 -1.41 8.61 13.05
N ARG A 85 -0.76 8.40 11.92
CA ARG A 85 0.70 8.27 11.81
C ARG A 85 1.16 8.79 10.47
N ILE A 86 2.29 9.50 10.51
CA ILE A 86 3.06 9.92 9.34
C ILE A 86 4.47 9.38 9.51
N GLN A 87 5.04 8.84 8.44
CA GLN A 87 6.45 8.53 8.30
C GLN A 87 7.00 9.39 7.16
N PRO A 88 7.47 10.59 7.45
CA PRO A 88 8.04 11.46 6.42
C PRO A 88 9.41 10.95 5.98
N LEU A 89 9.82 11.38 4.81
CA LEU A 89 11.18 11.19 4.33
C LEU A 89 12.15 11.97 5.21
N ARG A 90 13.21 11.32 5.68
CA ARG A 90 14.18 11.97 6.55
C ARG A 90 14.91 13.11 5.85
N PRO A 91 15.20 14.21 6.55
CA PRO A 91 15.88 15.38 5.96
C PRO A 91 17.23 15.03 5.31
N GLU A 92 17.98 14.10 5.87
CA GLU A 92 19.25 13.65 5.29
C GLU A 92 19.10 12.91 3.96
N ILE A 93 18.01 12.15 3.78
CA ILE A 93 17.70 11.51 2.49
C ILE A 93 17.24 12.56 1.49
N GLU A 94 16.37 13.48 1.91
CA GLU A 94 15.87 14.58 1.10
C GLU A 94 17.02 15.44 0.56
N LEU A 95 18.01 15.76 1.40
CA LEU A 95 19.19 16.54 1.00
C LEU A 95 20.03 15.81 -0.05
N GLN A 96 20.32 14.51 0.17
CA GLN A 96 21.07 13.69 -0.77
C GLN A 96 20.32 13.49 -2.09
N LEU A 97 18.98 13.32 -2.04
CA LEU A 97 18.16 13.28 -3.26
C LEU A 97 18.33 14.53 -4.10
N ARG A 98 18.30 15.71 -3.50
CA ARG A 98 18.47 16.99 -4.22
C ARG A 98 19.82 17.08 -4.93
N GLU A 99 20.89 16.55 -4.35
CA GLU A 99 22.23 16.53 -4.98
C GLU A 99 22.28 15.60 -6.19
N ILE A 100 21.52 14.49 -6.14
CA ILE A 100 21.46 13.50 -7.22
C ILE A 100 20.57 13.97 -8.38
N LEU A 101 19.52 14.73 -8.06
CA LEU A 101 18.36 14.97 -8.94
C LEU A 101 18.56 16.06 -10.01
N GLN A 102 19.76 16.51 -10.28
CA GLN A 102 20.06 17.31 -11.48
C GLN A 102 19.99 16.46 -12.76
N VAL A 103 18.98 15.55 -12.85
CA VAL A 103 18.80 14.64 -13.97
C VAL A 103 17.80 15.26 -14.95
N SER A 104 18.24 15.50 -16.18
CA SER A 104 17.37 15.90 -17.28
C SER A 104 16.48 14.76 -17.76
N GLY A 105 15.23 15.05 -18.10
CA GLY A 105 14.32 14.11 -18.78
C GLY A 105 13.32 13.37 -17.88
N VAL A 106 13.41 13.53 -16.56
CA VAL A 106 12.51 12.90 -15.59
C VAL A 106 11.69 13.97 -14.89
N ASP A 107 10.37 13.80 -14.83
CA ASP A 107 9.51 14.65 -14.00
C ASP A 107 9.63 14.24 -12.53
N GLN A 108 9.69 15.24 -11.66
CA GLN A 108 9.79 15.03 -10.22
C GLN A 108 8.66 15.74 -9.49
N PHE A 109 7.99 14.98 -8.65
CA PHE A 109 6.96 15.44 -7.75
C PHE A 109 7.28 15.03 -6.31
N CYS A 110 7.01 15.91 -5.37
CA CYS A 110 7.11 15.63 -3.94
C CYS A 110 5.72 15.65 -3.33
N LEU A 111 5.27 14.53 -2.78
CA LEU A 111 4.03 14.47 -2.01
C LEU A 111 4.31 14.86 -0.57
N CYS A 112 3.53 15.81 -0.06
CA CYS A 112 3.61 16.26 1.33
C CYS A 112 2.39 15.82 2.14
N GLU A 113 2.41 16.06 3.45
CA GLU A 113 1.35 15.69 4.39
C GLU A 113 -0.04 16.20 3.99
N SER A 114 -0.08 17.37 3.37
CA SER A 114 -1.34 17.97 2.87
C SER A 114 -2.07 17.13 1.81
N GLY A 115 -1.44 16.07 1.29
CA GLY A 115 -1.95 15.29 0.16
C GLY A 115 -1.78 15.99 -1.20
N VAL A 116 -1.10 17.14 -1.23
CA VAL A 116 -0.79 17.90 -2.44
C VAL A 116 0.62 17.57 -2.89
N TYR A 117 0.80 17.37 -4.20
CA TYR A 117 2.12 17.29 -4.81
C TYR A 117 2.72 18.68 -5.00
N TYR A 118 4.04 18.75 -4.92
CA TYR A 118 4.82 19.94 -5.22
C TYR A 118 5.86 19.59 -6.30
N ALA A 119 6.10 20.53 -7.21
CA ALA A 119 7.11 20.40 -8.27
C ALA A 119 7.78 21.75 -8.54
N THR A 120 9.01 21.75 -9.03
CA THR A 120 9.69 22.98 -9.49
C THR A 120 9.35 23.31 -10.94
N GLN A 121 8.94 22.28 -11.70
CA GLN A 121 8.45 22.40 -13.08
C GLN A 121 7.46 21.28 -13.35
N ILE A 122 6.58 21.48 -14.32
CA ILE A 122 5.67 20.45 -14.82
C ILE A 122 5.86 20.41 -16.34
N THR A 123 6.30 19.27 -16.87
CA THR A 123 6.34 19.03 -18.31
C THR A 123 4.97 18.57 -18.82
N THR A 124 4.83 18.37 -20.14
CA THR A 124 3.59 17.78 -20.70
C THR A 124 3.30 16.42 -20.08
N ARG A 125 4.29 15.53 -19.94
CA ARG A 125 4.18 14.21 -19.31
C ARG A 125 3.66 14.32 -17.87
N GLY A 126 4.26 15.16 -17.06
CA GLY A 126 3.84 15.38 -15.68
C GLY A 126 2.44 15.99 -15.57
N GLY A 127 2.08 16.89 -16.50
CA GLY A 127 0.74 17.46 -16.60
C GLY A 127 -0.32 16.43 -16.98
N ASP A 128 -0.03 15.56 -17.93
CA ASP A 128 -0.91 14.45 -18.33
C ASP A 128 -1.12 13.48 -17.15
N TRP A 129 -0.05 13.15 -16.43
CA TRP A 129 -0.16 12.33 -15.22
C TRP A 129 -1.06 12.97 -14.17
N LEU A 130 -0.84 14.25 -13.82
CA LEU A 130 -1.68 14.95 -12.84
C LEU A 130 -3.16 14.92 -13.24
N TYR A 131 -3.45 15.17 -14.52
CA TYR A 131 -4.81 15.16 -15.04
C TYR A 131 -5.45 13.76 -14.99
N ASN A 132 -4.75 12.74 -15.49
CA ASN A 132 -5.27 11.38 -15.58
C ASN A 132 -5.50 10.75 -14.19
N PHE A 133 -4.63 11.07 -13.23
CA PHE A 133 -4.74 10.55 -11.88
C PHE A 133 -5.53 11.45 -10.92
N GLY A 134 -5.97 12.63 -11.38
CA GLY A 134 -6.76 13.56 -10.57
C GLY A 134 -5.98 14.13 -9.38
N GLU A 135 -4.66 14.28 -9.51
CA GLU A 135 -3.79 14.72 -8.43
C GLU A 135 -3.63 16.26 -8.44
N ALA A 136 -3.59 16.85 -7.26
CA ALA A 136 -3.33 18.28 -7.11
C ALA A 136 -1.83 18.55 -7.01
N CYS A 137 -1.34 19.58 -7.71
CA CYS A 137 0.05 20.00 -7.66
C CYS A 137 0.18 21.51 -7.50
N SER A 138 1.14 21.92 -6.68
CA SER A 138 1.55 23.31 -6.50
C SER A 138 2.98 23.51 -7.01
N LEU A 139 3.19 24.52 -7.86
CA LEU A 139 4.53 24.89 -8.31
C LEU A 139 5.26 25.69 -7.24
N VAL A 140 6.50 25.29 -6.96
CA VAL A 140 7.44 26.00 -6.10
C VAL A 140 8.64 26.46 -6.93
N LYS A 141 9.24 27.60 -6.57
CA LYS A 141 10.43 28.10 -7.30
C LYS A 141 11.65 27.21 -7.09
N GLU A 142 11.81 26.76 -5.87
CA GLU A 142 12.90 25.90 -5.43
C GLU A 142 12.50 25.15 -4.15
N TRP A 143 13.15 24.04 -3.86
CA TRP A 143 13.02 23.35 -2.60
C TRP A 143 13.89 24.04 -1.54
N THR A 144 13.26 24.52 -0.47
CA THR A 144 13.94 25.17 0.66
C THR A 144 13.70 24.39 1.96
N HIS A 145 14.36 24.77 3.04
CA HIS A 145 14.10 24.24 4.38
C HIS A 145 12.70 24.61 4.92
N GLN A 146 12.01 25.54 4.27
CA GLN A 146 10.63 25.92 4.59
C GLN A 146 9.60 25.16 3.76
N SER A 147 10.04 24.30 2.83
CA SER A 147 9.14 23.42 2.08
C SER A 147 8.47 22.42 3.03
N PRO A 148 7.20 22.04 2.79
CA PRO A 148 6.54 21.02 3.60
C PRO A 148 7.33 19.72 3.61
N GLU A 149 7.27 18.97 4.73
CA GLU A 149 7.94 17.68 4.85
C GLU A 149 7.43 16.71 3.78
N ALA A 150 8.37 16.11 3.06
CA ALA A 150 8.09 15.13 2.03
C ALA A 150 7.65 13.80 2.65
N ILE A 151 6.55 13.24 2.17
CA ILE A 151 6.18 11.85 2.45
C ILE A 151 6.89 10.92 1.47
N LYS A 152 6.93 11.32 0.20
CA LYS A 152 7.63 10.61 -0.87
C LYS A 152 8.04 11.54 -1.99
N HIS A 153 9.03 11.12 -2.76
CA HIS A 153 9.24 11.62 -4.11
C HIS A 153 8.68 10.63 -5.13
N LEU A 154 8.09 11.17 -6.18
CA LEU A 154 7.62 10.43 -7.35
C LEU A 154 8.38 10.95 -8.57
N PHE A 155 8.96 10.04 -9.33
CA PHE A 155 9.62 10.31 -10.60
C PHE A 155 8.85 9.64 -11.72
N ILE A 156 8.65 10.36 -12.83
CA ILE A 156 7.95 9.87 -14.03
C ILE A 156 8.92 9.95 -15.20
N GLY A 157 9.09 8.84 -15.90
CA GLY A 157 10.04 8.76 -17.02
C GLY A 157 9.98 7.43 -17.74
N SER A 158 10.93 7.19 -18.63
CA SER A 158 11.11 5.89 -19.26
C SER A 158 11.67 4.86 -18.28
N GLU A 159 11.44 3.58 -18.57
CA GLU A 159 12.00 2.48 -17.76
C GLU A 159 13.50 2.60 -17.55
N VAL A 160 14.23 2.92 -18.62
CA VAL A 160 15.69 3.00 -18.60
C VAL A 160 16.18 4.12 -17.68
N GLU A 161 15.55 5.30 -17.78
CA GLU A 161 15.85 6.46 -16.94
C GLU A 161 15.59 6.16 -15.47
N LEU A 162 14.43 5.61 -15.15
CA LEU A 162 14.04 5.35 -13.78
C LEU A 162 14.80 4.19 -13.13
N ARG A 163 15.13 3.14 -13.89
CA ARG A 163 16.02 2.08 -13.40
C ARG A 163 17.44 2.60 -13.12
N HIS A 164 17.95 3.49 -14.01
CA HIS A 164 19.24 4.12 -13.76
C HIS A 164 19.20 5.02 -12.52
N LEU A 165 18.15 5.85 -12.38
CA LEU A 165 17.95 6.72 -11.24
C LEU A 165 17.82 5.90 -9.94
N GLY A 166 17.00 4.86 -9.92
CA GLY A 166 16.80 3.99 -8.77
C GLY A 166 18.10 3.31 -8.30
N ARG A 167 18.92 2.85 -9.25
CA ARG A 167 20.26 2.30 -8.94
C ARG A 167 21.15 3.37 -8.31
N LYS A 168 21.23 4.55 -8.90
CA LYS A 168 22.02 5.68 -8.38
C LYS A 168 21.59 6.05 -6.97
N ILE A 169 20.26 6.11 -6.72
CA ILE A 169 19.71 6.37 -5.39
C ILE A 169 20.15 5.28 -4.40
N SER A 170 20.00 4.01 -4.76
CA SER A 170 20.37 2.89 -3.88
C SER A 170 21.87 2.82 -3.56
N GLU A 171 22.73 3.28 -4.46
CA GLU A 171 24.19 3.24 -4.30
C GLU A 171 24.74 4.46 -3.55
N GLN A 172 24.09 5.62 -3.65
CA GLN A 172 24.64 6.90 -3.19
C GLN A 172 23.92 7.52 -2.00
N ILE A 173 22.68 7.09 -1.71
CA ILE A 173 21.90 7.64 -0.59
C ILE A 173 21.96 6.70 0.60
N PHE A 174 22.25 7.26 1.77
CA PHE A 174 22.31 6.52 3.01
C PHE A 174 21.60 7.27 4.16
N PRO A 175 20.70 6.62 4.93
CA PRO A 175 20.28 5.22 4.77
C PRO A 175 19.51 4.99 3.47
N VAL A 176 19.63 3.78 2.91
CA VAL A 176 19.00 3.44 1.62
C VAL A 176 17.49 3.58 1.72
N PRO A 177 16.86 4.44 0.90
CA PRO A 177 15.41 4.62 0.93
C PRO A 177 14.67 3.39 0.35
N ASN A 178 13.39 3.25 0.70
CA ASN A 178 12.51 2.30 0.03
C ASN A 178 12.15 2.81 -1.37
N LEU A 179 12.40 1.98 -2.36
CA LEU A 179 12.14 2.28 -3.76
C LEU A 179 11.08 1.32 -4.30
N THR A 180 10.10 1.88 -5.00
CA THR A 180 9.12 1.09 -5.74
C THR A 180 9.07 1.59 -7.18
N LEU A 181 9.30 0.67 -8.13
CA LEU A 181 9.24 0.97 -9.56
C LEU A 181 7.99 0.31 -10.14
N TRP A 182 7.10 1.13 -10.68
CA TRP A 182 5.85 0.70 -11.29
C TRP A 182 5.93 0.79 -12.80
N PRO A 183 5.48 -0.26 -13.54
CA PRO A 183 5.34 -0.19 -14.98
C PRO A 183 4.19 0.72 -15.40
N PRO A 184 4.11 1.07 -16.68
CA PRO A 184 2.93 1.71 -17.28
C PRO A 184 1.65 0.92 -16.99
N ASP A 185 0.54 1.64 -16.91
CA ASP A 185 -0.80 1.08 -16.79
C ASP A 185 -1.70 1.58 -17.93
N ASP A 186 -3.00 1.29 -17.87
CA ASP A 186 -3.96 1.70 -18.90
C ASP A 186 -4.12 3.23 -19.01
N GLN A 187 -3.61 4.00 -18.04
CA GLN A 187 -3.75 5.47 -17.97
C GLN A 187 -2.47 6.19 -18.40
N SER A 188 -1.34 5.49 -18.47
CA SER A 188 -0.04 6.08 -18.81
C SER A 188 0.87 5.10 -19.53
N THR A 189 1.69 5.61 -20.46
CA THR A 189 2.79 4.87 -21.10
C THR A 189 4.11 5.01 -20.35
N ASP A 190 4.13 5.81 -19.29
CA ASP A 190 5.31 6.13 -18.52
C ASP A 190 5.47 5.21 -17.31
N TRP A 191 6.71 5.01 -16.91
CA TRP A 191 7.06 4.34 -15.66
C TRP A 191 7.10 5.31 -14.50
N PHE A 192 6.92 4.79 -13.28
CA PHE A 192 6.89 5.55 -12.05
C PHE A 192 7.90 4.98 -11.05
N LEU A 193 8.76 5.83 -10.49
CA LEU A 193 9.65 5.47 -9.38
C LEU A 193 9.24 6.27 -8.15
N GLU A 194 8.84 5.58 -7.10
CA GLU A 194 8.53 6.15 -5.80
C GLU A 194 9.70 5.95 -4.85
N VAL A 195 10.01 6.99 -4.08
CA VAL A 195 11.08 7.00 -3.08
C VAL A 195 10.49 7.39 -1.74
N PHE A 196 10.56 6.47 -0.77
CA PHE A 196 10.07 6.64 0.58
C PHE A 196 11.19 6.53 1.62
N ASP A 197 10.91 6.97 2.84
CA ASP A 197 11.78 6.68 3.97
C ASP A 197 11.94 5.15 4.17
N PRO A 198 13.10 4.65 4.59
CA PRO A 198 13.28 3.22 4.87
C PRO A 198 12.29 2.63 5.89
N LEU A 199 11.74 3.47 6.78
CA LEU A 199 10.73 3.06 7.76
C LEU A 199 9.29 3.22 7.25
N ALA A 200 9.09 3.76 6.06
CA ALA A 200 7.79 3.79 5.39
C ALA A 200 7.61 2.49 4.60
N SER A 201 7.08 1.48 5.26
CA SER A 201 6.76 0.18 4.67
C SER A 201 5.47 -0.39 5.26
N LYS A 202 4.81 -1.29 4.53
CA LYS A 202 3.57 -1.94 4.99
C LYS A 202 3.80 -2.74 6.27
N GLY A 203 4.97 -3.37 6.43
CA GLY A 203 5.31 -4.13 7.64
C GLY A 203 5.56 -3.23 8.85
N GLN A 204 6.28 -2.12 8.69
CA GLN A 204 6.47 -1.14 9.78
C GLN A 204 5.15 -0.50 10.21
N ALA A 205 4.29 -0.19 9.25
CA ALA A 205 2.95 0.33 9.52
C ALA A 205 2.06 -0.70 10.21
N LEU A 206 2.11 -1.98 9.78
CA LEU A 206 1.44 -3.09 10.45
C LEU A 206 1.89 -3.24 11.90
N GLN A 207 3.21 -3.21 12.16
CA GLN A 207 3.74 -3.34 13.51
C GLN A 207 3.22 -2.23 14.43
N TRP A 208 3.19 -0.99 13.95
CA TRP A 208 2.64 0.13 14.68
C TRP A 208 1.13 -0.05 14.94
N LEU A 209 0.37 -0.44 13.91
CA LEU A 209 -1.07 -0.65 14.01
C LEU A 209 -1.43 -1.77 14.99
N ALA A 210 -0.75 -2.91 14.88
CA ALA A 210 -0.94 -4.05 15.78
C ALA A 210 -0.68 -3.65 17.25
N GLY A 211 0.41 -2.90 17.50
CA GLY A 211 0.70 -2.35 18.84
C GLY A 211 -0.41 -1.42 19.36
N ARG A 212 -0.95 -0.55 18.50
CA ARG A 212 -2.06 0.35 18.85
C ARG A 212 -3.36 -0.38 19.18
N LEU A 213 -3.62 -1.51 18.50
CA LEU A 213 -4.80 -2.37 18.72
C LEU A 213 -4.60 -3.38 19.86
N GLY A 214 -3.42 -3.46 20.46
CA GLY A 214 -3.09 -4.49 21.45
C GLY A 214 -3.06 -5.91 20.89
N VAL A 215 -2.79 -6.07 19.57
CA VAL A 215 -2.73 -7.33 18.84
C VAL A 215 -1.25 -7.73 18.66
N LYS A 216 -0.94 -9.00 18.93
CA LYS A 216 0.41 -9.54 18.65
C LYS A 216 0.54 -9.82 17.15
N LEU A 217 1.74 -9.65 16.59
CA LEU A 217 1.98 -9.98 15.17
C LEU A 217 1.68 -11.45 14.85
N SER A 218 1.84 -12.36 15.82
CA SER A 218 1.43 -13.76 15.70
C SER A 218 -0.09 -13.96 15.60
N GLU A 219 -0.89 -12.94 15.91
CA GLU A 219 -2.36 -12.94 15.82
C GLU A 219 -2.85 -12.18 14.58
N VAL A 220 -1.97 -11.96 13.58
CA VAL A 220 -2.27 -11.28 12.32
C VAL A 220 -2.28 -12.26 11.15
N VAL A 221 -3.29 -12.14 10.29
CA VAL A 221 -3.29 -12.72 8.93
C VAL A 221 -3.05 -11.59 7.95
N ALA A 222 -2.04 -11.71 7.09
CA ALA A 222 -1.71 -10.72 6.07
C ALA A 222 -1.76 -11.31 4.68
N PHE A 223 -2.41 -10.60 3.73
CA PHE A 223 -2.49 -10.97 2.33
C PHE A 223 -1.73 -9.97 1.46
N GLY A 224 -0.98 -10.46 0.46
CA GLY A 224 -0.22 -9.62 -0.45
C GLY A 224 0.29 -10.39 -1.67
N ASP A 225 0.66 -9.68 -2.72
CA ASP A 225 1.08 -10.25 -4.01
C ASP A 225 2.37 -9.66 -4.58
N SER A 226 2.87 -8.57 -4.02
CA SER A 226 3.99 -7.84 -4.60
C SER A 226 5.15 -7.59 -3.62
N SER A 227 6.27 -7.07 -4.13
CA SER A 227 7.51 -6.91 -3.34
C SER A 227 7.36 -5.96 -2.15
N ASN A 228 6.44 -4.99 -2.22
CA ASN A 228 6.17 -4.07 -1.11
C ASN A 228 5.34 -4.70 0.03
N ASP A 229 4.90 -5.98 -0.13
CA ASP A 229 4.21 -6.77 0.89
C ASP A 229 5.14 -7.68 1.68
N LEU A 230 6.38 -7.88 1.22
CA LEU A 230 7.32 -8.87 1.75
C LEU A 230 7.51 -8.78 3.26
N ASP A 231 7.68 -7.58 3.78
CA ASP A 231 7.89 -7.36 5.21
C ASP A 231 6.60 -7.59 6.01
N MET A 232 5.44 -7.17 5.47
CA MET A 232 4.13 -7.41 6.07
C MET A 232 3.83 -8.92 6.15
N LEU A 233 4.06 -9.66 5.06
CA LEU A 233 3.86 -11.11 5.00
C LEU A 233 4.76 -11.86 5.99
N ARG A 234 6.04 -11.46 6.11
CA ARG A 234 7.01 -12.08 7.04
C ARG A 234 6.71 -11.80 8.49
N LEU A 235 6.18 -10.62 8.81
CA LEU A 235 5.88 -10.21 10.18
C LEU A 235 4.59 -10.84 10.74
N ALA A 236 3.63 -11.11 9.87
CA ALA A 236 2.35 -11.68 10.28
C ALA A 236 2.48 -13.12 10.78
N GLY A 237 1.60 -13.52 11.71
CA GLY A 237 1.49 -14.92 12.16
C GLY A 237 1.06 -15.87 11.05
N ALA A 238 0.32 -15.36 10.06
CA ALA A 238 0.00 -16.04 8.80
C ALA A 238 0.15 -15.07 7.63
N GLY A 239 1.27 -15.11 6.94
CA GLY A 239 1.45 -14.46 5.65
C GLY A 239 0.88 -15.33 4.54
N VAL A 240 0.03 -14.75 3.69
CA VAL A 240 -0.67 -15.42 2.60
C VAL A 240 -0.38 -14.70 1.29
N ALA A 241 0.32 -15.35 0.39
CA ALA A 241 0.59 -14.81 -0.95
C ALA A 241 -0.52 -15.19 -1.94
N ILE A 242 -0.64 -14.40 -3.00
CA ILE A 242 -1.56 -14.67 -4.10
C ILE A 242 -0.88 -15.57 -5.13
N THR A 243 -1.61 -16.52 -5.68
CA THR A 243 -1.14 -17.38 -6.80
C THR A 243 -0.69 -16.51 -7.97
N GLY A 244 0.48 -16.82 -8.53
CA GLY A 244 1.06 -16.04 -9.64
C GLY A 244 1.97 -14.90 -9.21
N SER A 245 2.08 -14.61 -7.91
CA SER A 245 3.06 -13.66 -7.39
C SER A 245 4.50 -14.10 -7.70
N ALA A 246 5.43 -13.15 -7.67
CA ALA A 246 6.85 -13.43 -7.85
C ALA A 246 7.38 -14.44 -6.81
N ASN A 247 8.39 -15.22 -7.19
CA ASN A 247 8.95 -16.26 -6.33
C ASN A 247 9.39 -15.77 -4.95
N GLU A 248 9.88 -14.54 -4.85
CA GLU A 248 10.27 -13.93 -3.57
C GLU A 248 9.09 -13.69 -2.64
N VAL A 249 7.91 -13.35 -3.20
CA VAL A 249 6.66 -13.13 -2.45
C VAL A 249 6.11 -14.48 -1.98
N LEU A 250 6.07 -15.48 -2.88
CA LEU A 250 5.67 -16.83 -2.54
C LEU A 250 6.57 -17.43 -1.44
N ALA A 251 7.87 -17.19 -1.48
CA ALA A 251 8.83 -17.66 -0.49
C ALA A 251 8.74 -16.92 0.86
N ALA A 252 8.21 -15.69 0.88
CA ALA A 252 8.02 -14.90 2.10
C ALA A 252 6.75 -15.30 2.88
N ALA A 253 5.77 -15.93 2.21
CA ALA A 253 4.48 -16.30 2.78
C ALA A 253 4.50 -17.70 3.38
N ASN A 254 3.60 -17.94 4.35
CA ASN A 254 3.36 -19.26 4.93
C ASN A 254 2.35 -20.07 4.10
N PHE A 255 1.47 -19.39 3.37
CA PHE A 255 0.36 -19.95 2.61
C PHE A 255 0.22 -19.24 1.27
N VAL A 256 -0.49 -19.89 0.36
CA VAL A 256 -0.84 -19.32 -0.95
C VAL A 256 -2.35 -19.48 -1.15
N THR A 257 -3.00 -18.46 -1.69
CA THR A 257 -4.41 -18.49 -2.08
C THR A 257 -4.61 -18.00 -3.51
N ALA A 258 -5.80 -18.20 -4.07
CA ALA A 258 -6.16 -17.71 -5.40
C ALA A 258 -6.25 -16.17 -5.43
N GLY A 259 -6.28 -15.59 -6.64
CA GLY A 259 -6.44 -14.17 -6.86
C GLY A 259 -7.84 -13.64 -6.56
N PRO A 260 -8.04 -12.33 -6.67
CA PRO A 260 -9.33 -11.69 -6.38
C PRO A 260 -10.46 -12.14 -7.31
N GLU A 261 -10.17 -12.49 -8.56
CA GLU A 261 -11.14 -12.99 -9.53
C GLU A 261 -11.76 -14.32 -9.09
N GLU A 262 -11.05 -15.10 -8.29
CA GLU A 262 -11.49 -16.37 -7.74
C GLU A 262 -11.95 -16.29 -6.28
N GLU A 263 -12.06 -15.08 -5.73
CA GLU A 263 -12.41 -14.83 -4.33
C GLU A 263 -11.46 -15.51 -3.32
N GLY A 264 -10.17 -15.52 -3.61
CA GLY A 264 -9.16 -16.28 -2.87
C GLY A 264 -9.11 -15.96 -1.39
N ILE A 265 -9.18 -14.68 -1.00
CA ILE A 265 -9.20 -14.25 0.41
C ILE A 265 -10.41 -14.83 1.14
N VAL A 266 -11.61 -14.76 0.53
CA VAL A 266 -12.84 -15.27 1.16
C VAL A 266 -12.77 -16.77 1.33
N LYS A 267 -12.32 -17.51 0.30
CA LYS A 267 -12.13 -18.97 0.36
C LYS A 267 -11.15 -19.34 1.47
N PHE A 268 -10.00 -18.68 1.54
CA PHE A 268 -8.98 -18.93 2.56
C PHE A 268 -9.51 -18.68 3.98
N LEU A 269 -10.19 -17.56 4.20
CA LEU A 269 -10.79 -17.23 5.50
C LEU A 269 -11.92 -18.21 5.87
N ALA A 270 -12.72 -18.65 4.90
CA ALA A 270 -13.76 -19.65 5.13
C ALA A 270 -13.20 -21.01 5.51
N GLU A 271 -12.09 -21.46 4.90
CA GLU A 271 -11.39 -22.69 5.29
C GLU A 271 -10.84 -22.60 6.72
N MET A 272 -10.28 -21.44 7.10
CA MET A 272 -9.86 -21.20 8.48
C MET A 272 -11.02 -21.21 9.46
N ALA A 273 -12.17 -20.64 9.10
CA ALA A 273 -13.39 -20.61 9.90
C ALA A 273 -14.08 -21.99 9.98
N GLY A 274 -14.10 -22.75 8.88
CA GLY A 274 -14.69 -24.10 8.83
C GLY A 274 -14.04 -25.11 9.78
N SER A 275 -12.79 -24.84 10.20
CA SER A 275 -12.13 -25.55 11.29
C SER A 275 -12.55 -25.04 12.69
N ASP A 276 -13.43 -24.04 12.77
CA ASP A 276 -13.87 -23.37 14.00
C ASP A 276 -15.41 -23.32 14.04
N GLN A 277 -16.04 -24.15 14.87
CA GLN A 277 -17.51 -24.28 14.95
C GLN A 277 -18.27 -23.00 15.35
N ARG A 278 -17.58 -21.89 15.61
CA ARG A 278 -18.14 -20.63 16.10
C ARG A 278 -18.32 -19.54 15.05
N LEU A 279 -17.79 -19.71 13.86
CA LEU A 279 -17.75 -18.66 12.83
C LEU A 279 -18.49 -19.11 11.57
N SER A 280 -19.63 -18.51 11.26
CA SER A 280 -20.31 -18.66 9.98
C SER A 280 -20.04 -17.44 9.12
N LEU A 281 -19.02 -17.48 8.28
CA LEU A 281 -18.83 -16.51 7.19
C LEU A 281 -19.90 -16.77 6.11
N GLY A 282 -21.18 -16.47 6.43
CA GLY A 282 -22.27 -16.35 5.44
C GLY A 282 -22.46 -17.52 4.47
N GLY A 283 -22.45 -18.76 4.97
CA GLY A 283 -22.84 -19.93 4.18
C GLY A 283 -24.36 -20.07 4.14
N HIS A 284 -25.03 -19.28 3.31
CA HIS A 284 -26.36 -19.63 2.82
C HIS A 284 -26.22 -19.98 1.35
N GLY A 285 -26.49 -21.26 1.11
CA GLY A 285 -26.35 -22.00 -0.09
C GLY A 285 -26.74 -21.28 -1.38
N VAL A 286 -25.89 -21.47 -2.35
CA VAL A 286 -26.32 -21.50 -3.74
C VAL A 286 -26.66 -22.95 -4.02
N ALA A 287 -27.97 -23.27 -4.00
CA ALA A 287 -28.53 -24.44 -4.61
C ALA A 287 -28.80 -24.14 -6.09
#